data_f8b362aeca8ad7aa4fd0ccb18e4f00a4
#
_entry.id   f8b362aeca8ad7aa4fd0ccb18e4f00a4
#
_cell.length_a   1.000
_cell.length_b   1.000
_cell.length_c   1.000
_cell.angle_alpha   90.00
_cell.angle_beta   90.00
_cell.angle_gamma   90.00
#
_symmetry.space_group_name_H-M   'P 1'
#
loop_
_entity.id
_entity.type
_entity.pdbx_description
1 polymer ?
#
loop_
_entity_poly.entity_id
_entity_poly.type
_entity_poly.pdbx_seq_one_letter_code
_entity_poly.pdbx_strand_id
1 'polypeptide(L)'
;MKNITYFFISISIILNACSDSKTPNECVSFVETGIVQVALIPTADKMGAVYKVDFPISNGCGKFNKFEETINGNTRIIKVIAKYEGCICTQDFSIKSANYVFTSSVPGTYTLKFLKADGTFFIETVVIA
;
A
#
# COMPACT_ATOMS: atom_id res chain seq x y z
N MET A 1 18.77 54.78 -55.67
CA MET A 1 19.40 53.49 -55.40
C MET A 1 19.06 53.10 -53.97
N LYS A 2 18.09 52.16 -53.82
CA LYS A 2 17.65 51.68 -52.51
C LYS A 2 17.99 50.19 -52.45
N ASN A 3 18.94 49.83 -51.61
CA ASN A 3 19.26 48.45 -51.31
C ASN A 3 18.25 47.90 -50.32
N ILE A 4 17.43 46.95 -50.76
CA ILE A 4 16.51 46.21 -49.89
C ILE A 4 17.24 44.95 -49.47
N THR A 5 17.66 44.93 -48.21
CA THR A 5 18.25 43.75 -47.57
C THR A 5 17.10 42.85 -47.10
N TYR A 6 16.93 41.69 -47.73
CA TYR A 6 16.01 40.66 -47.28
C TYR A 6 16.61 39.92 -46.09
N PHE A 7 15.98 40.10 -44.94
CA PHE A 7 16.31 39.38 -43.73
C PHE A 7 15.53 38.07 -43.70
N PHE A 8 16.20 36.96 -44.04
CA PHE A 8 15.62 35.65 -43.92
C PHE A 8 15.56 35.23 -42.44
N ILE A 9 14.37 35.27 -41.86
CA ILE A 9 14.10 34.69 -40.54
C ILE A 9 13.89 33.20 -40.72
N SER A 10 14.92 32.45 -40.37
CA SER A 10 14.85 30.97 -40.30
C SER A 10 14.11 30.59 -39.05
N ILE A 11 12.85 30.15 -39.18
CA ILE A 11 12.07 29.60 -38.08
C ILE A 11 12.48 28.14 -37.91
N SER A 12 13.33 27.87 -36.92
CA SER A 12 13.65 26.53 -36.50
C SER A 12 12.48 25.97 -35.68
N ILE A 13 11.70 25.10 -36.29
CA ILE A 13 10.68 24.32 -35.60
C ILE A 13 11.38 23.24 -34.78
N ILE A 14 11.47 23.41 -33.48
CA ILE A 14 11.93 22.40 -32.55
C ILE A 14 10.77 21.42 -32.36
N LEU A 15 10.84 20.27 -33.02
CA LEU A 15 9.99 19.14 -32.75
C LEU A 15 10.43 18.54 -31.43
N ASN A 16 9.74 18.90 -30.35
CA ASN A 16 9.81 18.17 -29.10
C ASN A 16 9.13 16.82 -29.32
N ALA A 17 9.91 15.82 -29.69
CA ALA A 17 9.46 14.44 -29.63
C ALA A 17 9.38 14.04 -28.16
N CYS A 18 8.19 14.06 -27.58
CA CYS A 18 7.90 13.33 -26.36
C CYS A 18 8.04 11.84 -26.68
N SER A 19 9.21 11.29 -26.39
CA SER A 19 9.35 9.83 -26.36
C SER A 19 8.81 9.36 -25.00
N ASP A 20 7.57 8.91 -24.96
CA ASP A 20 7.04 8.11 -23.87
C ASP A 20 7.73 6.76 -23.87
N SER A 21 8.96 6.72 -23.40
CA SER A 21 9.61 5.47 -23.06
C SER A 21 9.12 5.07 -21.66
N LYS A 22 8.01 4.32 -21.61
CA LYS A 22 7.56 3.67 -20.39
C LYS A 22 8.66 2.72 -19.92
N THR A 23 9.35 3.10 -18.86
CA THR A 23 10.31 2.25 -18.21
C THR A 23 9.62 1.03 -17.58
N PRO A 24 10.28 -0.15 -17.48
CA PRO A 24 9.68 -1.36 -16.88
C PRO A 24 9.15 -1.19 -15.45
N ASN A 25 9.46 -0.08 -14.80
CA ASN A 25 9.02 0.25 -13.44
C ASN A 25 7.66 0.97 -13.37
N GLU A 26 7.01 1.26 -14.49
CA GLU A 26 5.73 1.99 -14.51
C GLU A 26 4.51 1.12 -14.19
N CYS A 27 4.67 -0.20 -14.12
CA CYS A 27 3.59 -1.11 -13.75
C CYS A 27 3.69 -1.53 -12.29
N VAL A 28 3.82 -0.55 -11.40
CA VAL A 28 3.81 -0.75 -9.95
C VAL A 28 2.74 0.12 -9.34
N SER A 29 1.87 -0.47 -8.54
CA SER A 29 0.88 0.27 -7.78
C SER A 29 0.75 -0.25 -6.35
N PHE A 30 0.37 0.65 -5.44
CA PHE A 30 0.10 0.35 -4.05
C PHE A 30 -1.38 0.59 -3.79
N VAL A 31 -2.05 -0.40 -3.24
CA VAL A 31 -3.50 -0.38 -3.06
C VAL A 31 -3.83 -0.76 -1.63
N GLU A 32 -4.63 0.08 -0.97
CA GLU A 32 -5.26 -0.31 0.29
C GLU A 32 -6.27 -1.42 0.02
N THR A 33 -6.12 -2.54 0.71
CA THR A 33 -7.05 -3.68 0.60
C THR A 33 -7.73 -3.94 1.93
N GLY A 34 -9.03 -4.18 1.88
CA GLY A 34 -9.81 -4.44 3.08
C GLY A 34 -9.49 -5.80 3.69
N ILE A 35 -9.36 -5.82 5.01
CA ILE A 35 -9.08 -7.05 5.76
C ILE A 35 -10.36 -7.88 5.83
N VAL A 36 -10.24 -9.18 5.57
CA VAL A 36 -11.38 -10.11 5.54
C VAL A 36 -11.43 -11.03 6.75
N GLN A 37 -10.30 -11.23 7.42
CA GLN A 37 -10.22 -12.04 8.64
C GLN A 37 -9.03 -11.63 9.50
N VAL A 38 -9.21 -11.71 10.82
CA VAL A 38 -8.15 -11.50 11.82
C VAL A 38 -8.23 -12.64 12.83
N ALA A 39 -7.11 -13.28 13.11
CA ALA A 39 -7.03 -14.38 14.08
C ALA A 39 -5.80 -14.21 14.97
N LEU A 40 -6.00 -14.30 16.28
CA LEU A 40 -4.90 -14.29 17.24
C LEU A 40 -4.04 -15.53 17.08
N ILE A 41 -2.73 -15.35 16.98
CA ILE A 41 -1.75 -16.42 17.04
C ILE A 41 -1.22 -16.48 18.47
N PRO A 42 -1.43 -17.59 19.21
CA PRO A 42 -0.92 -17.71 20.56
C PRO A 42 0.61 -17.58 20.60
N THR A 43 1.12 -16.73 21.47
CA THR A 43 2.55 -16.56 21.71
C THR A 43 2.86 -16.61 23.21
N ALA A 44 4.10 -16.96 23.56
CA ALA A 44 4.57 -16.92 24.94
C ALA A 44 4.94 -15.49 25.39
N ASP A 45 5.00 -14.54 24.46
CA ASP A 45 5.36 -13.16 24.75
C ASP A 45 4.21 -12.42 25.43
N LYS A 46 4.46 -11.91 26.62
CA LYS A 46 3.49 -11.14 27.41
C LYS A 46 3.51 -9.63 27.10
N MET A 47 4.46 -9.19 26.27
CA MET A 47 4.63 -7.79 25.90
C MET A 47 4.03 -7.46 24.54
N GLY A 48 3.27 -8.36 23.97
CA GLY A 48 2.68 -8.17 22.66
C GLY A 48 1.64 -9.22 22.30
N ALA A 49 1.21 -9.13 21.06
CA ALA A 49 0.30 -10.08 20.43
C ALA A 49 0.61 -10.19 18.94
N VAL A 50 0.37 -11.35 18.36
CA VAL A 50 0.53 -11.61 16.94
C VAL A 50 -0.81 -12.02 16.36
N TYR A 51 -1.18 -11.38 15.26
CA TYR A 51 -2.42 -11.67 14.56
C TYR A 51 -2.13 -12.09 13.13
N LYS A 52 -2.75 -13.18 12.70
CA LYS A 52 -2.82 -13.54 11.29
C LYS A 52 -3.90 -12.68 10.65
N VAL A 53 -3.53 -11.92 9.64
CA VAL A 53 -4.43 -11.00 8.92
C VAL A 53 -4.59 -11.49 7.49
N ASP A 54 -5.82 -11.77 7.09
CA ASP A 54 -6.15 -12.23 5.74
C ASP A 54 -6.77 -11.07 4.93
N PHE A 55 -6.34 -10.95 3.68
CA PHE A 55 -6.74 -9.86 2.78
C PHE A 55 -6.81 -10.34 1.33
N PRO A 56 -7.72 -9.78 0.50
CA PRO A 56 -7.85 -10.18 -0.89
C PRO A 56 -6.79 -9.52 -1.78
N ILE A 57 -6.38 -10.26 -2.79
CA ILE A 57 -5.56 -9.80 -3.91
C ILE A 57 -6.36 -10.02 -5.18
N SER A 58 -6.47 -8.99 -6.03
CA SER A 58 -7.36 -8.98 -7.19
C SER A 58 -6.79 -9.64 -8.44
N ASN A 59 -5.47 -9.84 -8.50
CA ASN A 59 -4.81 -10.52 -9.63
C ASN A 59 -3.47 -11.11 -9.23
N GLY A 60 -2.82 -11.84 -10.14
CA GLY A 60 -1.59 -12.57 -9.87
C GLY A 60 -0.33 -11.70 -9.65
N CYS A 61 -0.42 -10.38 -9.89
CA CYS A 61 0.69 -9.45 -9.62
C CYS A 61 0.69 -8.92 -8.18
N GLY A 62 -0.37 -9.17 -7.42
CA GLY A 62 -0.55 -8.63 -6.09
C GLY A 62 0.18 -9.42 -5.00
N LYS A 63 0.74 -8.71 -4.05
CA LYS A 63 1.37 -9.28 -2.85
C LYS A 63 1.23 -8.33 -1.67
N PHE A 64 1.44 -8.85 -0.47
CA PHE A 64 1.55 -8.00 0.71
C PHE A 64 2.73 -7.04 0.58
N ASN A 65 2.48 -5.77 0.92
CA ASN A 65 3.54 -4.78 1.00
C ASN A 65 3.85 -4.39 2.44
N LYS A 66 2.86 -3.86 3.15
CA LYS A 66 3.02 -3.42 4.54
C LYS A 66 1.69 -3.29 5.26
N PHE A 67 1.75 -3.25 6.58
CA PHE A 67 0.70 -2.65 7.39
C PHE A 67 0.96 -1.16 7.54
N GLU A 68 -0.10 -0.38 7.41
CA GLU A 68 -0.08 1.05 7.69
C GLU A 68 -0.85 1.31 8.98
N GLU A 69 -0.21 1.95 9.94
CA GLU A 69 -0.77 2.20 11.25
C GLU A 69 -1.04 3.67 11.50
N THR A 70 -2.18 3.97 12.08
CA THR A 70 -2.48 5.28 12.69
C THR A 70 -2.63 5.09 14.18
N ILE A 71 -1.80 5.78 14.96
CA ILE A 71 -1.77 5.67 16.42
C ILE A 71 -2.47 6.87 17.03
N ASN A 72 -3.46 6.61 17.89
CA ASN A 72 -4.15 7.62 18.67
C ASN A 72 -4.28 7.11 20.11
N GLY A 73 -3.37 7.56 20.99
CA GLY A 73 -3.29 7.04 22.35
C GLY A 73 -3.03 5.54 22.37
N ASN A 74 -3.88 4.78 23.04
CA ASN A 74 -3.81 3.32 23.10
C ASN A 74 -4.62 2.63 21.99
N THR A 75 -5.10 3.37 21.01
CA THR A 75 -5.83 2.83 19.86
C THR A 75 -4.92 2.87 18.62
N ARG A 76 -4.88 1.77 17.89
CA ARG A 76 -4.21 1.67 16.59
C ARG A 76 -5.20 1.28 15.53
N ILE A 77 -5.20 2.03 14.42
CA ILE A 77 -5.92 1.67 13.21
C ILE A 77 -4.92 1.05 12.26
N ILE A 78 -5.20 -0.16 11.82
CA ILE A 78 -4.29 -0.98 11.02
C ILE A 78 -4.94 -1.24 9.66
N LYS A 79 -4.20 -0.90 8.61
CA LYS A 79 -4.59 -1.11 7.21
C LYS A 79 -3.58 -2.00 6.53
N VAL A 80 -4.02 -2.76 5.53
CA VAL A 80 -3.14 -3.54 4.66
C VAL A 80 -2.94 -2.78 3.36
N ILE A 81 -1.69 -2.59 2.99
CA ILE A 81 -1.30 -2.07 1.69
C ILE A 81 -0.74 -3.23 0.87
N ALA A 82 -1.37 -3.52 -0.25
CA ALA A 82 -0.90 -4.47 -1.24
C ALA A 82 -0.06 -3.76 -2.31
N LYS A 83 0.93 -4.44 -2.83
CA LYS A 83 1.73 -3.99 -3.97
C LYS A 83 1.41 -4.86 -5.17
N TYR A 84 1.11 -4.23 -6.29
CA TYR A 84 0.94 -4.88 -7.58
C TYR A 84 2.10 -4.52 -8.48
N GLU A 85 2.81 -5.53 -8.95
CA GLU A 85 4.04 -5.38 -9.70
C GLU A 85 3.97 -6.24 -10.96
N GLY A 86 3.89 -5.58 -12.13
CA GLY A 86 3.77 -6.21 -13.43
C GLY A 86 2.75 -5.52 -14.32
N CYS A 87 3.04 -5.46 -15.63
CA CYS A 87 2.15 -4.86 -16.63
C CYS A 87 1.11 -5.86 -17.16
N ILE A 88 1.43 -7.15 -17.14
CA ILE A 88 0.55 -8.24 -17.54
C ILE A 88 0.38 -9.15 -16.33
N CYS A 89 -0.85 -9.27 -15.86
CA CYS A 89 -1.17 -10.04 -14.66
C CYS A 89 -2.21 -11.09 -14.98
N THR A 90 -2.04 -12.29 -14.41
CA THR A 90 -3.09 -13.32 -14.45
C THR A 90 -4.31 -12.84 -13.67
N GLN A 91 -5.50 -13.14 -14.17
CA GLN A 91 -6.75 -12.87 -13.46
C GLN A 91 -6.97 -13.94 -12.41
N ASP A 92 -6.27 -13.79 -11.30
CA ASP A 92 -6.27 -14.76 -10.19
C ASP A 92 -6.61 -14.02 -8.89
N PHE A 93 -7.87 -14.10 -8.50
CA PHE A 93 -8.31 -13.59 -7.21
C PHE A 93 -7.91 -14.58 -6.11
N SER A 94 -7.20 -14.11 -5.10
CA SER A 94 -6.78 -14.96 -3.98
C SER A 94 -6.82 -14.21 -2.65
N ILE A 95 -6.92 -14.96 -1.57
CA ILE A 95 -6.74 -14.45 -0.21
C ILE A 95 -5.30 -14.75 0.22
N LYS A 96 -4.59 -13.72 0.63
CA LYS A 96 -3.24 -13.79 1.18
C LYS A 96 -3.28 -13.51 2.68
N SER A 97 -2.23 -13.91 3.36
CA SER A 97 -2.10 -13.70 4.80
C SER A 97 -0.77 -13.04 5.12
N ALA A 98 -0.78 -12.17 6.14
CA ALA A 98 0.41 -11.62 6.75
C ALA A 98 0.23 -11.55 8.27
N ASN A 99 1.32 -11.67 9.01
CA ASN A 99 1.29 -11.57 10.46
C ASN A 99 1.52 -10.12 10.89
N TYR A 100 0.57 -9.60 11.64
CA TYR A 100 0.69 -8.32 12.31
C TYR A 100 1.22 -8.55 13.73
N VAL A 101 2.34 -7.90 14.07
CA VAL A 101 2.95 -7.98 15.38
C VAL A 101 2.74 -6.68 16.14
N PHE A 102 2.03 -6.75 17.25
CA PHE A 102 1.90 -5.65 18.20
C PHE A 102 2.83 -5.87 19.37
N THR A 103 3.60 -4.85 19.74
CA THR A 103 4.44 -4.85 20.95
C THR A 103 4.34 -3.50 21.65
N SER A 104 4.42 -3.51 22.96
CA SER A 104 4.53 -2.29 23.77
C SER A 104 5.32 -2.57 25.05
N SER A 105 6.20 -1.63 25.41
CA SER A 105 6.91 -1.63 26.69
C SER A 105 6.12 -0.92 27.79
N VAL A 106 5.02 -0.25 27.44
CA VAL A 106 4.18 0.51 28.39
C VAL A 106 2.99 -0.35 28.79
N PRO A 107 2.80 -0.68 30.06
CA PRO A 107 1.61 -1.39 30.53
C PRO A 107 0.34 -0.62 30.21
N GLY A 108 -0.71 -1.37 29.93
CA GLY A 108 -2.03 -0.78 29.62
C GLY A 108 -2.88 -1.68 28.74
N THR A 109 -4.06 -1.19 28.45
CA THR A 109 -5.01 -1.84 27.53
C THR A 109 -4.98 -1.11 26.20
N TYR A 110 -4.72 -1.87 25.15
CA TYR A 110 -4.61 -1.36 23.79
C TYR A 110 -5.75 -1.89 22.93
N THR A 111 -6.31 -1.03 22.09
CA THR A 111 -7.35 -1.39 21.12
C THR A 111 -6.75 -1.37 19.72
N LEU A 112 -6.83 -2.49 19.02
CA LEU A 112 -6.39 -2.65 17.65
C LEU A 112 -7.61 -2.72 16.74
N LYS A 113 -7.67 -1.84 15.75
CA LYS A 113 -8.76 -1.75 14.78
C LYS A 113 -8.24 -2.07 13.38
N PHE A 114 -8.61 -3.22 12.87
CA PHE A 114 -8.23 -3.68 11.54
C PHE A 114 -9.29 -3.29 10.52
N LEU A 115 -8.94 -2.47 9.56
CA LEU A 115 -9.88 -1.87 8.61
C LEU A 115 -10.39 -2.89 7.59
N LYS A 116 -11.70 -3.03 7.51
CA LYS A 116 -12.41 -3.79 6.48
C LYS A 116 -12.66 -2.96 5.22
N ALA A 117 -13.06 -3.63 4.14
CA ALA A 117 -13.41 -2.98 2.88
C ALA A 117 -14.63 -2.05 2.98
N ASP A 118 -15.57 -2.33 3.88
CA ASP A 118 -16.79 -1.54 4.07
C ASP A 118 -16.61 -0.33 5.01
N GLY A 119 -15.38 -0.06 5.47
CA GLY A 119 -15.06 1.02 6.39
C GLY A 119 -15.28 0.70 7.87
N THR A 120 -15.77 -0.48 8.20
CA THR A 120 -15.85 -0.98 9.58
C THR A 120 -14.55 -1.67 9.99
N PHE A 121 -14.47 -2.13 11.24
CA PHE A 121 -13.24 -2.70 11.80
C PHE A 121 -13.49 -4.06 12.44
N PHE A 122 -12.49 -4.95 12.33
CA PHE A 122 -12.29 -5.99 13.34
C PHE A 122 -11.60 -5.33 14.54
N ILE A 123 -12.12 -5.51 15.73
CA ILE A 123 -11.59 -4.89 16.96
C ILE A 123 -11.02 -5.98 17.86
N GLU A 124 -9.75 -5.82 18.21
CA GLU A 124 -9.04 -6.69 19.13
C GLU A 124 -8.49 -5.88 20.31
N THR A 125 -8.50 -6.47 21.49
CA THR A 125 -7.99 -5.84 22.71
C THR A 125 -6.76 -6.60 23.19
N VAL A 126 -5.67 -5.87 23.47
CA VAL A 126 -4.43 -6.41 24.02
C VAL A 126 -4.16 -5.76 25.35
N VAL A 127 -3.92 -6.57 26.37
CA VAL A 127 -3.54 -6.13 27.71
C VAL A 127 -2.05 -6.40 27.93
N ILE A 128 -1.27 -5.36 28.16
CA ILE A 128 0.13 -5.45 28.56
C ILE A 128 0.22 -5.22 30.06
N ALA A 129 0.74 -6.19 30.74
CA ALA A 129 0.87 -6.16 32.21
C ALA A 129 2.13 -5.39 32.69
#